data_e41d73eb0abfd1236b1fb9566af92992
#
_entry.id   e41d73eb0abfd1236b1fb9566af92992
#
_cell.length_a   1.000
_cell.length_b   1.000
_cell.length_c   1.000
_cell.angle_alpha   90.00
_cell.angle_beta   90.00
_cell.angle_gamma   90.00
#
_symmetry.space_group_name_H-M   'P 1'
#
loop_
_entity.id
_entity.type
_entity.pdbx_description
1 polymer ?
#
loop_
_entity_poly.entity_id
_entity_poly.type
_entity_poly.pdbx_seq_one_letter_code
_entity_poly.pdbx_strand_id
1 'polypeptide(L)'
;KKMGVLIRETEGEICGECPEGLSGAHIHFPISSVGATENALLAGVTARGETLLENCALEPEIMHLCHFLQAMGAEIRGIGTRKIWMRRAAALRDVEYTIPTDRIVAGTCLYAAAATRGQIGLKDVDPQEMKSVLRVYEKMGGQWEMRSGTLRANAAGIRFPVEQVCTMPYPGFPTDMQSILMSVLLTVPGESRIEERIFEKRFQIVEELRKMGGRIDRKS
;
A
#
# COMPACT_ATOMS: atom_id res chain seq x y z
N LYS A 1 -14.31 -19.74 -2.14
CA LYS A 1 -15.02 -20.97 -1.71
C LYS A 1 -15.90 -20.72 -0.48
N LYS A 2 -15.41 -20.11 0.62
CA LYS A 2 -16.23 -19.88 1.84
C LYS A 2 -17.51 -19.07 1.61
N MET A 3 -17.55 -18.22 0.61
CA MET A 3 -18.73 -17.42 0.24
C MET A 3 -19.67 -18.12 -0.78
N GLY A 4 -19.56 -19.43 -0.96
CA GLY A 4 -20.42 -20.20 -1.86
C GLY A 4 -19.90 -20.34 -3.28
N VAL A 5 -18.73 -19.79 -3.63
CA VAL A 5 -18.15 -19.90 -4.96
C VAL A 5 -17.58 -21.28 -5.20
N LEU A 6 -18.02 -21.93 -6.28
CA LEU A 6 -17.44 -23.16 -6.83
C LEU A 6 -16.26 -22.76 -7.72
N ILE A 7 -15.04 -23.17 -7.33
CA ILE A 7 -13.83 -22.87 -8.08
C ILE A 7 -13.31 -24.15 -8.72
N ARG A 8 -13.11 -24.11 -10.03
CA ARG A 8 -12.43 -25.15 -10.80
C ARG A 8 -11.14 -24.55 -11.37
N GLU A 9 -10.07 -25.28 -11.21
CA GLU A 9 -8.74 -24.93 -11.75
C GLU A 9 -8.39 -25.96 -12.82
N THR A 10 -8.06 -25.48 -14.01
CA THR A 10 -7.50 -26.25 -15.12
C THR A 10 -6.17 -25.65 -15.51
N GLU A 11 -5.38 -26.34 -16.35
CA GLU A 11 -4.11 -25.81 -16.83
C GLU A 11 -4.31 -24.45 -17.53
N GLY A 12 -3.92 -23.35 -16.87
CA GLY A 12 -3.97 -21.98 -17.40
C GLY A 12 -5.27 -21.20 -17.16
N GLU A 13 -6.32 -21.81 -16.55
CA GLU A 13 -7.59 -21.13 -16.30
C GLU A 13 -8.13 -21.39 -14.89
N ILE A 14 -8.73 -20.36 -14.30
CA ILE A 14 -9.50 -20.46 -13.05
C ILE A 14 -10.94 -20.05 -13.38
N CYS A 15 -11.87 -21.00 -13.24
CA CYS A 15 -13.30 -20.77 -13.42
C CYS A 15 -13.99 -20.69 -12.04
N GLY A 16 -14.82 -19.66 -11.84
CA GLY A 16 -15.62 -19.48 -10.64
C GLY A 16 -17.11 -19.38 -10.97
N GLU A 17 -17.92 -20.20 -10.33
CA GLU A 17 -19.39 -20.19 -10.47
C GLU A 17 -20.04 -19.96 -9.11
N CYS A 18 -21.07 -19.13 -9.05
CA CYS A 18 -21.84 -18.88 -7.84
C CYS A 18 -23.34 -18.82 -8.14
N PRO A 19 -23.99 -19.97 -8.47
CA PRO A 19 -25.39 -20.01 -8.93
C PRO A 19 -26.38 -19.41 -7.93
N GLU A 20 -26.14 -19.64 -6.64
CA GLU A 20 -26.97 -19.12 -5.55
C GLU A 20 -26.63 -17.67 -5.14
N GLY A 21 -25.64 -17.04 -5.78
CA GLY A 21 -25.07 -15.78 -5.38
C GLY A 21 -24.22 -15.88 -4.10
N LEU A 22 -23.45 -14.82 -3.80
CA LEU A 22 -22.54 -14.80 -2.67
C LEU A 22 -23.27 -14.84 -1.33
N SER A 23 -22.79 -15.65 -0.42
CA SER A 23 -23.25 -15.73 0.97
C SER A 23 -22.19 -15.20 1.93
N GLY A 24 -22.62 -14.50 2.98
CA GLY A 24 -21.75 -14.01 4.03
C GLY A 24 -20.96 -15.15 4.68
N ALA A 25 -19.76 -14.84 5.10
CA ALA A 25 -18.83 -15.86 5.62
C ALA A 25 -17.86 -15.28 6.65
N HIS A 26 -17.34 -16.15 7.50
CA HIS A 26 -16.18 -15.84 8.33
C HIS A 26 -14.90 -16.23 7.60
N ILE A 27 -14.10 -15.23 7.24
CA ILE A 27 -12.85 -15.39 6.48
C ILE A 27 -11.70 -14.91 7.34
N HIS A 28 -10.78 -15.81 7.65
CA HIS A 28 -9.49 -15.48 8.25
C HIS A 28 -8.41 -15.57 7.18
N PHE A 29 -7.69 -14.47 6.93
CA PHE A 29 -6.58 -14.45 5.99
C PHE A 29 -5.32 -15.04 6.64
N PRO A 30 -4.67 -16.04 6.03
CA PRO A 30 -3.44 -16.61 6.56
C PRO A 30 -2.30 -15.58 6.57
N ILE A 31 -2.33 -14.66 5.62
CA ILE A 31 -1.40 -13.54 5.49
C ILE A 31 -2.22 -12.26 5.30
N SER A 32 -1.82 -11.19 5.98
CA SER A 32 -2.39 -9.86 5.76
C SER A 32 -2.04 -9.36 4.35
N SER A 33 -3.04 -9.37 3.47
CA SER A 33 -2.88 -9.00 2.05
C SER A 33 -3.88 -7.92 1.67
N VAL A 34 -3.40 -6.84 1.05
CA VAL A 34 -4.23 -5.73 0.55
C VAL A 34 -5.24 -6.26 -0.47
N GLY A 35 -4.78 -6.88 -1.56
CA GLY A 35 -5.67 -7.37 -2.61
C GLY A 35 -6.67 -8.43 -2.14
N ALA A 36 -6.29 -9.31 -1.18
CA ALA A 36 -7.24 -10.26 -0.62
C ALA A 36 -8.31 -9.56 0.22
N THR A 37 -7.92 -8.54 1.01
CA THR A 37 -8.85 -7.75 1.82
C THR A 37 -9.81 -6.95 0.94
N GLU A 38 -9.32 -6.27 -0.10
CA GLU A 38 -10.13 -5.51 -1.06
C GLU A 38 -11.16 -6.39 -1.76
N ASN A 39 -10.72 -7.51 -2.33
CA ASN A 39 -11.63 -8.44 -3.00
C ASN A 39 -12.69 -9.01 -2.05
N ALA A 40 -12.32 -9.33 -0.80
CA ALA A 40 -13.28 -9.82 0.18
C ALA A 40 -14.26 -8.72 0.65
N LEU A 41 -13.84 -7.46 0.75
CA LEU A 41 -14.70 -6.30 1.01
C LEU A 41 -15.74 -6.14 -0.11
N LEU A 42 -15.30 -6.10 -1.37
CA LEU A 42 -16.18 -5.96 -2.54
C LEU A 42 -17.18 -7.11 -2.63
N ALA A 43 -16.74 -8.34 -2.37
CA ALA A 43 -17.62 -9.50 -2.34
C ALA A 43 -18.59 -9.46 -1.15
N GLY A 44 -18.10 -9.08 0.04
CA GLY A 44 -18.86 -9.10 1.29
C GLY A 44 -20.02 -8.12 1.32
N VAL A 45 -19.85 -6.91 0.74
CA VAL A 45 -20.92 -5.90 0.71
C VAL A 45 -22.09 -6.28 -0.20
N THR A 46 -21.90 -7.26 -1.10
CA THR A 46 -22.95 -7.79 -1.98
C THR A 46 -23.47 -9.15 -1.51
N ALA A 47 -22.79 -9.83 -0.60
CA ALA A 47 -23.13 -11.15 -0.10
C ALA A 47 -24.39 -11.15 0.77
N ARG A 48 -25.20 -12.20 0.71
CA ARG A 48 -26.36 -12.37 1.58
C ARG A 48 -25.91 -12.69 3.02
N GLY A 49 -26.46 -11.97 4.00
CA GLY A 49 -26.13 -12.15 5.41
C GLY A 49 -24.93 -11.30 5.83
N GLU A 50 -24.17 -11.80 6.78
CA GLU A 50 -23.05 -11.08 7.40
C GLU A 50 -21.70 -11.69 7.00
N THR A 51 -20.72 -10.85 6.79
CA THR A 51 -19.34 -11.26 6.53
C THR A 51 -18.42 -10.72 7.60
N LEU A 52 -17.57 -11.57 8.13
CA LEU A 52 -16.52 -11.21 9.08
C LEU A 52 -15.17 -11.55 8.46
N LEU A 53 -14.31 -10.54 8.33
CA LEU A 53 -12.95 -10.68 7.87
C LEU A 53 -11.98 -10.52 9.04
N GLU A 54 -11.01 -11.40 9.16
CA GLU A 54 -9.95 -11.34 10.18
C GLU A 54 -8.56 -11.40 9.54
N ASN A 55 -7.59 -10.77 10.19
CA ASN A 55 -6.24 -10.53 9.72
C ASN A 55 -6.21 -9.68 8.44
N CYS A 56 -7.12 -8.70 8.36
CA CYS A 56 -7.16 -7.72 7.26
C CYS A 56 -5.88 -6.90 7.17
N ALA A 57 -5.60 -6.41 5.98
CA ALA A 57 -4.60 -5.38 5.73
C ALA A 57 -5.02 -4.06 6.40
N LEU A 58 -4.03 -3.26 6.82
CA LEU A 58 -4.22 -1.99 7.53
C LEU A 58 -3.83 -0.78 6.68
N GLU A 59 -3.45 -1.02 5.47
CA GLU A 59 -3.07 0.01 4.51
C GLU A 59 -4.19 1.04 4.33
N PRO A 60 -3.86 2.35 4.21
CA PRO A 60 -4.86 3.41 4.10
C PRO A 60 -5.91 3.19 3.01
N GLU A 61 -5.51 2.61 1.89
CA GLU A 61 -6.39 2.27 0.77
C GLU A 61 -7.54 1.33 1.17
N ILE A 62 -7.33 0.46 2.17
CA ILE A 62 -8.41 -0.38 2.73
C ILE A 62 -9.43 0.46 3.48
N MET A 63 -8.98 1.44 4.27
CA MET A 63 -9.88 2.36 4.98
C MET A 63 -10.66 3.22 3.98
N HIS A 64 -9.99 3.74 2.96
CA HIS A 64 -10.61 4.54 1.91
C HIS A 64 -11.68 3.75 1.15
N LEU A 65 -11.40 2.48 0.78
CA LEU A 65 -12.39 1.59 0.17
C LEU A 65 -13.59 1.37 1.10
N CYS A 66 -13.36 1.11 2.38
CA CYS A 66 -14.45 0.93 3.36
C CYS A 66 -15.33 2.19 3.45
N HIS A 67 -14.73 3.38 3.52
CA HIS A 67 -15.48 4.65 3.59
C HIS A 67 -16.26 4.91 2.29
N PHE A 68 -15.68 4.62 1.13
CA PHE A 68 -16.38 4.68 -0.14
C PHE A 68 -17.62 3.76 -0.16
N LEU A 69 -17.45 2.51 0.25
CA LEU A 69 -18.55 1.54 0.30
C LEU A 69 -19.62 1.94 1.34
N GLN A 70 -19.23 2.53 2.48
CA GLN A 70 -20.17 3.09 3.45
C GLN A 70 -20.95 4.27 2.86
N ALA A 71 -20.29 5.15 2.10
CA ALA A 71 -20.97 6.26 1.43
C ALA A 71 -22.01 5.75 0.42
N MET A 72 -21.74 4.62 -0.25
CA MET A 72 -22.70 3.92 -1.10
C MET A 72 -23.84 3.23 -0.33
N GLY A 73 -23.78 3.16 1.00
CA GLY A 73 -24.80 2.60 1.87
C GLY A 73 -24.49 1.21 2.46
N ALA A 74 -23.27 0.71 2.33
CA ALA A 74 -22.86 -0.53 2.98
C ALA A 74 -22.73 -0.34 4.51
N GLU A 75 -23.12 -1.34 5.28
CA GLU A 75 -22.88 -1.36 6.72
C GLU A 75 -21.53 -2.06 6.98
N ILE A 76 -20.52 -1.29 7.40
CA ILE A 76 -19.17 -1.79 7.66
C ILE A 76 -18.70 -1.29 9.02
N ARG A 77 -18.12 -2.17 9.84
CA ARG A 77 -17.57 -1.87 11.18
C ARG A 77 -16.16 -2.41 11.31
N GLY A 78 -15.35 -1.81 12.17
CA GLY A 78 -13.97 -2.22 12.41
C GLY A 78 -12.98 -1.66 11.38
N ILE A 79 -13.33 -0.59 10.67
CA ILE A 79 -12.44 0.08 9.69
C ILE A 79 -11.15 0.51 10.41
N GLY A 80 -10.00 0.32 9.76
CA GLY A 80 -8.69 0.60 10.32
C GLY A 80 -8.20 -0.42 11.33
N THR A 81 -8.88 -1.56 11.47
CA THR A 81 -8.46 -2.67 12.33
C THR A 81 -8.25 -3.94 11.51
N ARG A 82 -7.59 -4.93 12.12
CA ARG A 82 -7.42 -6.26 11.49
C ARG A 82 -8.70 -7.09 11.41
N LYS A 83 -9.82 -6.57 11.93
CA LYS A 83 -11.09 -7.29 11.97
C LYS A 83 -12.20 -6.38 11.44
N ILE A 84 -12.75 -6.74 10.29
CA ILE A 84 -13.78 -5.97 9.61
C ILE A 84 -15.04 -6.83 9.51
N TRP A 85 -16.13 -6.29 10.03
CA TRP A 85 -17.46 -6.86 9.90
C TRP A 85 -18.26 -6.04 8.89
N MET A 86 -19.06 -6.71 8.08
CA MET A 86 -19.96 -6.07 7.14
C MET A 86 -21.23 -6.85 6.91
N ARG A 87 -22.26 -6.15 6.48
CA ARG A 87 -23.53 -6.70 6.07
C ARG A 87 -23.91 -6.12 4.71
N ARG A 88 -24.58 -6.95 3.90
CA ARG A 88 -25.13 -6.53 2.62
C ARG A 88 -26.00 -5.28 2.79
N ALA A 89 -25.75 -4.25 1.98
CA ALA A 89 -26.67 -3.13 1.83
C ALA A 89 -27.96 -3.60 1.15
N ALA A 90 -29.08 -3.02 1.49
CA ALA A 90 -30.37 -3.28 0.79
C ALA A 90 -30.22 -2.94 -0.72
N ALA A 91 -29.56 -1.82 -1.01
CA ALA A 91 -29.08 -1.42 -2.33
C ALA A 91 -27.84 -0.54 -2.16
N LEU A 92 -26.83 -0.75 -2.98
CA LEU A 92 -25.77 0.24 -3.15
C LEU A 92 -26.30 1.36 -4.03
N ARG A 93 -26.03 2.60 -3.67
CA ARG A 93 -26.49 3.81 -4.34
C ARG A 93 -25.33 4.59 -4.93
N ASP A 94 -25.62 5.37 -5.94
CA ASP A 94 -24.66 6.31 -6.51
C ASP A 94 -24.21 7.30 -5.45
N VAL A 95 -22.92 7.64 -5.49
CA VAL A 95 -22.29 8.57 -4.56
C VAL A 95 -21.25 9.41 -5.30
N GLU A 96 -21.20 10.69 -4.96
CA GLU A 96 -20.06 11.54 -5.29
C GLU A 96 -19.00 11.32 -4.23
N TYR A 97 -17.80 10.91 -4.64
CA TYR A 97 -16.72 10.57 -3.72
C TYR A 97 -15.38 11.07 -4.25
N THR A 98 -14.67 11.83 -3.43
CA THR A 98 -13.31 12.27 -3.76
C THR A 98 -12.32 11.18 -3.37
N ILE A 99 -11.64 10.62 -4.36
CA ILE A 99 -10.60 9.62 -4.14
C ILE A 99 -9.40 10.31 -3.47
N PRO A 100 -8.93 9.81 -2.32
CA PRO A 100 -7.73 10.34 -1.66
C PRO A 100 -6.47 10.21 -2.51
N THR A 101 -5.47 11.02 -2.20
CA THR A 101 -4.18 11.00 -2.89
C THR A 101 -3.47 9.67 -2.64
N ASP A 102 -2.92 9.09 -3.71
CA ASP A 102 -2.09 7.89 -3.63
C ASP A 102 -0.75 8.20 -2.94
N ARG A 103 -0.54 7.63 -1.75
CA ARG A 103 0.67 7.79 -0.94
C ARG A 103 1.94 7.25 -1.62
N ILE A 104 1.82 6.23 -2.50
CA ILE A 104 2.95 5.64 -3.22
C ILE A 104 3.37 6.58 -4.36
N VAL A 105 2.42 7.15 -5.09
CA VAL A 105 2.70 8.19 -6.10
C VAL A 105 3.31 9.42 -5.45
N ALA A 106 2.76 9.89 -4.33
CA ALA A 106 3.30 11.02 -3.57
C ALA A 106 4.73 10.75 -3.08
N GLY A 107 4.98 9.54 -2.54
CA GLY A 107 6.31 9.08 -2.13
C GLY A 107 7.30 8.99 -3.29
N THR A 108 6.84 8.56 -4.46
CA THR A 108 7.65 8.51 -5.68
C THR A 108 8.10 9.91 -6.10
N CYS A 109 7.17 10.87 -6.11
CA CYS A 109 7.49 12.27 -6.42
C CYS A 109 8.44 12.89 -5.38
N LEU A 110 8.24 12.60 -4.09
CA LEU A 110 9.13 13.00 -3.01
C LEU A 110 10.56 12.49 -3.24
N TYR A 111 10.70 11.21 -3.60
CA TYR A 111 12.01 10.61 -3.81
C TYR A 111 12.63 11.00 -5.16
N ALA A 112 11.85 11.39 -6.16
CA ALA A 112 12.37 12.04 -7.36
C ALA A 112 13.04 13.38 -7.02
N ALA A 113 12.40 14.18 -6.16
CA ALA A 113 13.01 15.41 -5.62
C ALA A 113 14.27 15.08 -4.78
N ALA A 114 14.25 13.97 -4.02
CA ALA A 114 15.42 13.51 -3.26
C ALA A 114 16.62 13.18 -4.16
N ALA A 115 16.40 12.45 -5.24
CA ALA A 115 17.44 12.07 -6.20
C ALA A 115 18.08 13.28 -6.88
N THR A 116 17.30 14.33 -7.13
CA THR A 116 17.74 15.57 -7.83
C THR A 116 18.16 16.70 -6.88
N ARG A 117 18.07 16.50 -5.55
CA ARG A 117 18.30 17.54 -4.53
C ARG A 117 17.37 18.76 -4.69
N GLY A 118 16.19 18.52 -5.29
CA GLY A 118 15.20 19.55 -5.61
C GLY A 118 14.25 19.88 -4.47
N GLN A 119 13.24 20.67 -4.81
CA GLN A 119 12.12 21.00 -3.93
C GLN A 119 10.82 20.59 -4.62
N ILE A 120 9.82 20.16 -3.82
CA ILE A 120 8.51 19.77 -4.32
C ILE A 120 7.41 20.19 -3.36
N GLY A 121 6.23 20.50 -3.90
CA GLY A 121 4.99 20.67 -3.16
C GLY A 121 3.98 19.58 -3.57
N LEU A 122 3.53 18.78 -2.64
CA LEU A 122 2.53 17.73 -2.82
C LEU A 122 1.23 18.19 -2.17
N LYS A 123 0.18 18.37 -2.98
CA LYS A 123 -1.14 18.81 -2.50
C LYS A 123 -1.97 17.62 -2.02
N ASP A 124 -2.82 17.88 -1.04
CA ASP A 124 -3.85 16.96 -0.55
C ASP A 124 -3.31 15.60 -0.07
N VAL A 125 -2.03 15.57 0.36
CA VAL A 125 -1.37 14.39 0.91
C VAL A 125 -1.54 14.34 2.42
N ASP A 126 -1.89 13.18 2.97
CA ASP A 126 -1.84 12.95 4.41
C ASP A 126 -0.44 12.44 4.84
N PRO A 127 0.34 13.24 5.60
CA PRO A 127 1.65 12.80 6.08
C PRO A 127 1.61 11.59 6.99
N GLN A 128 0.47 11.32 7.64
CA GLN A 128 0.32 10.14 8.51
C GLN A 128 0.37 8.85 7.70
N GLU A 129 -0.21 8.85 6.50
CA GLU A 129 -0.18 7.71 5.59
C GLU A 129 1.22 7.45 5.00
N MET A 130 2.07 8.48 4.97
CA MET A 130 3.45 8.44 4.46
C MET A 130 4.52 8.41 5.56
N LYS A 131 4.16 8.23 6.81
CA LYS A 131 5.05 8.39 7.96
C LYS A 131 6.37 7.62 7.87
N SER A 132 6.33 6.38 7.40
CA SER A 132 7.55 5.56 7.23
C SER A 132 8.45 6.10 6.10
N VAL A 133 7.85 6.56 5.01
CA VAL A 133 8.55 7.14 3.85
C VAL A 133 9.20 8.48 4.24
N LEU A 134 8.45 9.35 4.89
CA LEU A 134 8.94 10.65 5.37
C LEU A 134 10.08 10.49 6.38
N ARG A 135 9.97 9.52 7.31
CA ARG A 135 11.05 9.22 8.26
C ARG A 135 12.36 8.81 7.57
N VAL A 136 12.30 8.02 6.50
CA VAL A 136 13.48 7.65 5.72
C VAL A 136 14.03 8.86 4.97
N TYR A 137 13.15 9.69 4.40
CA TYR A 137 13.53 10.95 3.76
C TYR A 137 14.27 11.90 4.70
N GLU A 138 13.77 12.06 5.94
CA GLU A 138 14.44 12.86 6.99
C GLU A 138 15.81 12.29 7.38
N LYS A 139 15.91 10.96 7.53
CA LYS A 139 17.20 10.30 7.83
C LYS A 139 18.25 10.55 6.76
N MET A 140 17.86 10.68 5.50
CA MET A 140 18.77 11.04 4.41
C MET A 140 19.20 12.52 4.46
N GLY A 141 18.56 13.36 5.29
CA GLY A 141 18.82 14.79 5.41
C GLY A 141 17.78 15.67 4.71
N GLY A 142 16.68 15.09 4.24
CA GLY A 142 15.56 15.83 3.68
C GLY A 142 14.76 16.55 4.77
N GLN A 143 14.14 17.65 4.41
CA GLN A 143 13.27 18.45 5.27
C GLN A 143 11.90 18.59 4.62
N TRP A 144 10.86 18.61 5.43
CA TRP A 144 9.49 18.82 4.96
C TRP A 144 8.65 19.54 6.02
N GLU A 145 7.61 20.22 5.56
CA GLU A 145 6.61 20.88 6.39
C GLU A 145 5.23 20.80 5.74
N MET A 146 4.18 20.83 6.55
CA MET A 146 2.82 21.07 6.05
C MET A 146 2.49 22.54 6.09
N ARG A 147 2.13 23.09 4.92
CA ARG A 147 1.72 24.50 4.82
C ARG A 147 0.52 24.64 3.89
N SER A 148 -0.58 25.14 4.44
CA SER A 148 -1.83 25.36 3.68
C SER A 148 -2.28 24.16 2.85
N GLY A 149 -2.34 22.97 3.46
CA GLY A 149 -2.78 21.73 2.80
C GLY A 149 -1.76 21.12 1.81
N THR A 150 -0.56 21.69 1.74
CA THR A 150 0.51 21.22 0.86
C THR A 150 1.70 20.74 1.69
N LEU A 151 2.16 19.50 1.47
CA LEU A 151 3.42 19.01 1.97
C LEU A 151 4.54 19.60 1.10
N ARG A 152 5.32 20.51 1.66
CA ARG A 152 6.49 21.10 1.01
C ARG A 152 7.73 20.36 1.46
N ALA A 153 8.51 19.84 0.52
CA ALA A 153 9.73 19.12 0.79
C ALA A 153 10.92 19.76 0.11
N ASN A 154 12.06 19.77 0.82
CA ASN A 154 13.34 20.28 0.36
C ASN A 154 14.40 19.19 0.52
N ALA A 155 14.99 18.78 -0.58
CA ALA A 155 15.99 17.71 -0.63
C ALA A 155 17.44 18.22 -0.69
N ALA A 156 17.70 19.53 -0.62
CA ALA A 156 19.05 20.10 -0.73
C ALA A 156 20.02 19.55 0.34
N GLY A 157 19.51 19.13 1.50
CA GLY A 157 20.28 18.54 2.60
C GLY A 157 20.53 17.04 2.47
N ILE A 158 20.00 16.34 1.46
CA ILE A 158 20.14 14.89 1.32
C ILE A 158 21.57 14.52 0.96
N ARG A 159 22.25 13.84 1.90
CA ARG A 159 23.65 13.41 1.80
C ARG A 159 24.00 12.23 2.74
N PHE A 160 23.06 11.80 3.58
CA PHE A 160 23.34 10.76 4.57
C PHE A 160 22.82 9.41 4.09
N PRO A 161 23.63 8.34 4.19
CA PRO A 161 23.16 6.99 3.94
C PRO A 161 22.16 6.58 5.03
N VAL A 162 21.37 5.55 4.74
CA VAL A 162 20.45 4.97 5.71
C VAL A 162 20.96 3.58 6.09
N GLU A 163 21.33 3.41 7.35
CA GLU A 163 21.93 2.18 7.86
C GLU A 163 21.12 0.93 7.47
N GLN A 164 19.81 0.96 7.72
CA GLN A 164 18.91 -0.11 7.33
C GLN A 164 17.48 0.37 7.13
N VAL A 165 16.84 -0.12 6.06
CA VAL A 165 15.40 -0.03 5.82
C VAL A 165 14.86 -1.42 5.56
N CYS A 166 13.82 -1.82 6.31
CA CYS A 166 13.11 -3.09 6.11
C CYS A 166 11.73 -2.80 5.55
N THR A 167 11.35 -3.47 4.47
CA THR A 167 9.96 -3.43 4.01
C THR A 167 9.08 -4.24 4.95
N MET A 168 7.92 -3.70 5.29
CA MET A 168 6.96 -4.32 6.20
C MET A 168 5.54 -3.91 5.85
N PRO A 169 4.51 -4.71 6.20
CA PRO A 169 3.12 -4.26 6.12
C PRO A 169 2.92 -2.92 6.84
N TYR A 170 1.95 -2.16 6.37
CA TYR A 170 1.61 -0.87 7.00
C TYR A 170 1.40 -1.00 8.53
N PRO A 171 1.94 -0.08 9.33
CA PRO A 171 2.56 1.22 8.97
C PRO A 171 4.07 1.17 8.72
N GLY A 172 4.63 0.01 8.36
CA GLY A 172 6.04 -0.13 8.00
C GLY A 172 6.38 0.53 6.65
N PHE A 173 7.64 0.38 6.23
CA PHE A 173 8.08 0.92 4.94
C PHE A 173 7.49 0.09 3.80
N PRO A 174 6.75 0.72 2.87
CA PRO A 174 6.03 -0.02 1.82
C PRO A 174 7.00 -0.63 0.80
N THR A 175 6.76 -1.89 0.47
CA THR A 175 7.55 -2.63 -0.51
C THR A 175 7.52 -1.98 -1.90
N ASP A 176 6.45 -1.26 -2.25
CA ASP A 176 6.34 -0.54 -3.52
C ASP A 176 7.30 0.65 -3.64
N MET A 177 7.78 1.16 -2.51
CA MET A 177 8.80 2.20 -2.45
C MET A 177 10.24 1.66 -2.42
N GLN A 178 10.43 0.34 -2.33
CA GLN A 178 11.74 -0.30 -2.16
C GLN A 178 12.70 0.01 -3.32
N SER A 179 12.28 -0.22 -4.56
CA SER A 179 13.10 0.03 -5.75
C SER A 179 13.38 1.52 -5.97
N ILE A 180 12.40 2.36 -5.64
CA ILE A 180 12.49 3.82 -5.74
C ILE A 180 13.53 4.34 -4.74
N LEU A 181 13.45 3.90 -3.47
CA LEU A 181 14.44 4.23 -2.45
C LEU A 181 15.84 3.77 -2.84
N MET A 182 15.98 2.55 -3.37
CA MET A 182 17.27 2.01 -3.82
C MET A 182 17.92 2.94 -4.85
N SER A 183 17.14 3.42 -5.83
CA SER A 183 17.62 4.34 -6.85
C SER A 183 18.12 5.67 -6.24
N VAL A 184 17.43 6.20 -5.24
CA VAL A 184 17.85 7.42 -4.54
C VAL A 184 19.12 7.19 -3.72
N LEU A 185 19.21 6.07 -3.00
CA LEU A 185 20.38 5.76 -2.16
C LEU A 185 21.67 5.62 -2.97
N LEU A 186 21.59 5.22 -4.24
CA LEU A 186 22.75 5.21 -5.14
C LEU A 186 23.30 6.61 -5.46
N THR A 187 22.51 7.66 -5.22
CA THR A 187 22.96 9.06 -5.39
C THR A 187 23.50 9.68 -4.09
N VAL A 188 23.51 8.90 -3.00
CA VAL A 188 23.97 9.33 -1.67
C VAL A 188 25.30 8.67 -1.35
N PRO A 189 26.33 9.39 -0.86
CA PRO A 189 27.58 8.78 -0.45
C PRO A 189 27.41 7.89 0.78
N GLY A 190 28.20 6.82 0.85
CA GLY A 190 28.18 5.88 1.96
C GLY A 190 27.42 4.59 1.63
N GLU A 191 27.29 3.71 2.61
CA GLU A 191 26.64 2.42 2.48
C GLU A 191 25.23 2.46 3.10
N SER A 192 24.24 1.93 2.37
CA SER A 192 22.86 1.76 2.84
C SER A 192 22.40 0.33 2.64
N ARG A 193 21.54 -0.15 3.52
CA ARG A 193 21.01 -1.51 3.47
C ARG A 193 19.50 -1.50 3.32
N ILE A 194 19.00 -2.28 2.36
CA ILE A 194 17.56 -2.55 2.19
C ILE A 194 17.31 -4.03 2.39
N GLU A 195 16.33 -4.36 3.22
CA GLU A 195 15.86 -5.71 3.47
C GLU A 195 14.41 -5.83 3.02
N GLU A 196 14.15 -6.70 2.03
CA GLU A 196 12.80 -6.99 1.56
C GLU A 196 12.22 -8.17 2.36
N ARG A 197 11.08 -7.93 3.04
CA ARG A 197 10.43 -8.92 3.91
C ARG A 197 9.01 -9.27 3.48
N ILE A 198 8.51 -8.67 2.40
CA ILE A 198 7.13 -8.85 1.94
C ILE A 198 7.07 -9.83 0.77
N PHE A 199 7.93 -9.62 -0.23
CA PHE A 199 7.92 -10.41 -1.45
C PHE A 199 9.27 -11.04 -1.74
N GLU A 200 9.23 -12.29 -2.14
CA GLU A 200 10.38 -12.98 -2.70
C GLU A 200 10.75 -12.40 -4.08
N LYS A 201 12.04 -12.43 -4.42
CA LYS A 201 12.56 -12.06 -5.74
C LYS A 201 12.28 -10.60 -6.18
N ARG A 202 12.05 -9.66 -5.24
CA ARG A 202 11.76 -8.27 -5.58
C ARG A 202 13.01 -7.40 -5.86
N PHE A 203 14.20 -7.99 -5.90
CA PHE A 203 15.44 -7.30 -6.24
C PHE A 203 15.84 -7.40 -7.73
N GLN A 204 14.90 -7.64 -8.64
CA GLN A 204 15.17 -7.71 -10.08
C GLN A 204 15.75 -6.40 -10.64
N ILE A 205 15.34 -5.25 -10.08
CA ILE A 205 15.84 -3.92 -10.44
C ILE A 205 17.36 -3.78 -10.25
N VAL A 206 17.99 -4.59 -9.38
CA VAL A 206 19.42 -4.51 -9.07
C VAL A 206 20.28 -4.67 -10.32
N GLU A 207 19.91 -5.60 -11.21
CA GLU A 207 20.67 -5.82 -12.44
C GLU A 207 20.62 -4.59 -13.37
N GLU A 208 19.48 -3.93 -13.44
CA GLU A 208 19.34 -2.70 -14.25
C GLU A 208 20.10 -1.53 -13.63
N LEU A 209 20.05 -1.38 -12.32
CA LEU A 209 20.80 -0.33 -11.62
C LEU A 209 22.31 -0.55 -11.72
N ARG A 210 22.78 -1.80 -11.72
CA ARG A 210 24.21 -2.13 -11.95
C ARG A 210 24.68 -1.74 -13.36
N LYS A 211 23.85 -1.94 -14.39
CA LYS A 211 24.14 -1.47 -15.76
C LYS A 211 24.31 0.05 -15.84
N MET A 212 23.63 0.79 -14.95
CA MET A 212 23.76 2.23 -14.82
C MET A 212 24.93 2.67 -13.93
N GLY A 213 25.78 1.75 -13.49
CA GLY A 213 26.97 2.02 -12.67
C GLY A 213 26.71 1.93 -11.15
N GLY A 214 25.55 1.47 -10.72
CA GLY A 214 25.22 1.29 -9.31
C GLY A 214 26.07 0.18 -8.67
N ARG A 215 26.70 0.48 -7.52
CA ARG A 215 27.42 -0.51 -6.70
C ARG A 215 26.46 -1.12 -5.71
N ILE A 216 25.96 -2.30 -5.98
CA ILE A 216 24.97 -2.99 -5.16
C ILE A 216 25.43 -4.42 -4.91
N ASP A 217 25.59 -4.80 -3.64
CA ASP A 217 25.74 -6.19 -3.23
C ASP A 217 24.40 -6.79 -2.86
N ARG A 218 24.15 -7.98 -3.35
CA ARG A 218 22.96 -8.76 -3.00
C ARG A 218 23.41 -9.95 -2.16
N LYS A 219 22.95 -9.98 -0.90
CA LYS A 219 23.05 -11.19 -0.07
C LYS A 219 21.76 -12.00 -0.28
N SER A 220 21.92 -13.26 -0.62
CA SER A 220 20.83 -14.24 -0.74
C SER A 220 20.34 -14.65 0.66
#